data_0b4ee76a7314cb120734acca18278400
#
_entry.id   0b4ee76a7314cb120734acca18278400
#
_cell.length_a   1.000
_cell.length_b   1.000
_cell.length_c   1.000
_cell.angle_alpha   90.00
_cell.angle_beta   90.00
_cell.angle_gamma   90.00
#
_symmetry.space_group_name_H-M   'P 1'
#
loop_
_entity.id
_entity.type
_entity.pdbx_description
1 polymer ?
#
loop_
_entity_poly.entity_id
_entity_poly.type
_entity_poly.pdbx_seq_one_letter_code
_entity_poly.pdbx_strand_id
1 'polypeptide(L)'
;MKGRARVFISGQEGMVGSAIFNLLKKKKFNILSCKRSELDLTNQMQVEDWIKKKKPDIIINAAGRVGGILDNSKNQEKYIYINSMIGLNLVKSSFKNNVKKFINLSSACVYPKKVSQPIKEKALLTSYLEPTNEGYALAKILVLKYCEYINLKYKKNYITLQPANLYGYGDNFNLKTSHVLPALIKKFHIAKQKNNKIVEVWGTGNPEREFLHVNDLAEAIYFCLGRRINHTFVNVGGADIIKIKELCSLIKKITNFEGKIFYNKKYPDGVLRRSLSNKILKKYGWKPKIKLQSKEGLEAYYEYFKRL
;
A
#
# COMPACT_ATOMS: atom_id res chain seq x y z
N MET A 1 -23.78 -5.05 -10.49
CA MET A 1 -22.56 -5.87 -10.79
C MET A 1 -22.29 -6.99 -9.76
N LYS A 2 -23.02 -7.07 -8.65
CA LYS A 2 -22.84 -8.12 -7.65
C LYS A 2 -23.17 -9.51 -8.24
N GLY A 3 -22.36 -10.50 -7.95
CA GLY A 3 -22.62 -11.94 -8.23
C GLY A 3 -22.18 -12.48 -9.59
N ARG A 4 -22.10 -11.67 -10.66
CA ARG A 4 -21.71 -12.16 -12.01
C ARG A 4 -20.35 -11.69 -12.51
N ALA A 5 -19.82 -10.55 -12.01
CA ALA A 5 -18.54 -10.01 -12.48
C ALA A 5 -17.36 -10.85 -11.98
N ARG A 6 -16.50 -11.27 -12.92
CA ARG A 6 -15.26 -12.00 -12.63
C ARG A 6 -14.17 -11.00 -12.27
N VAL A 7 -13.65 -11.10 -11.06
CA VAL A 7 -12.63 -10.19 -10.51
C VAL A 7 -11.30 -10.92 -10.39
N PHE A 8 -10.28 -10.45 -11.08
CA PHE A 8 -8.90 -10.89 -10.87
C PHE A 8 -8.19 -9.97 -9.90
N ILE A 9 -7.60 -10.55 -8.84
CA ILE A 9 -6.78 -9.84 -7.85
C ILE A 9 -5.35 -10.32 -8.03
N SER A 10 -4.49 -9.51 -8.67
CA SER A 10 -3.06 -9.82 -8.73
C SER A 10 -2.41 -9.56 -7.37
N GLY A 11 -1.50 -10.45 -6.95
CA GLY A 11 -0.86 -10.36 -5.62
C GLY A 11 -1.79 -10.73 -4.46
N GLN A 12 -2.73 -11.65 -4.68
CA GLN A 12 -3.74 -12.09 -3.71
C GLN A 12 -3.16 -12.61 -2.39
N GLU A 13 -1.97 -13.20 -2.41
CA GLU A 13 -1.31 -13.75 -1.21
C GLU A 13 -0.63 -12.68 -0.33
N GLY A 14 -0.45 -11.47 -0.84
CA GLY A 14 0.12 -10.35 -0.10
C GLY A 14 -0.87 -9.71 0.86
N MET A 15 -0.38 -8.85 1.79
CA MET A 15 -1.18 -8.13 2.78
C MET A 15 -2.43 -7.46 2.15
N VAL A 16 -2.24 -6.66 1.12
CA VAL A 16 -3.34 -5.93 0.46
C VAL A 16 -4.25 -6.87 -0.33
N GLY A 17 -3.66 -7.78 -1.11
CA GLY A 17 -4.41 -8.73 -1.94
C GLY A 17 -5.31 -9.64 -1.12
N SER A 18 -4.83 -10.14 0.02
CA SER A 18 -5.60 -11.00 0.92
C SER A 18 -6.76 -10.24 1.60
N ALA A 19 -6.55 -8.98 2.01
CA ALA A 19 -7.61 -8.16 2.58
C ALA A 19 -8.73 -7.90 1.56
N ILE A 20 -8.35 -7.59 0.30
CA ILE A 20 -9.31 -7.41 -0.79
C ILE A 20 -10.05 -8.72 -1.08
N PHE A 21 -9.34 -9.84 -1.16
CA PHE A 21 -9.92 -11.17 -1.40
C PHE A 21 -10.96 -11.50 -0.34
N ASN A 22 -10.62 -11.37 0.94
CA ASN A 22 -11.52 -11.67 2.05
C ASN A 22 -12.78 -10.79 2.02
N LEU A 23 -12.62 -9.49 1.75
CA LEU A 23 -13.76 -8.58 1.62
C LEU A 23 -14.65 -8.95 0.44
N LEU A 24 -14.09 -9.16 -0.76
CA LEU A 24 -14.87 -9.46 -1.96
C LEU A 24 -15.52 -10.85 -1.89
N LYS A 25 -14.87 -11.84 -1.25
CA LYS A 25 -15.46 -13.15 -0.95
C LYS A 25 -16.69 -12.99 -0.04
N LYS A 26 -16.58 -12.21 1.04
CA LYS A 26 -17.73 -11.89 1.93
C LYS A 26 -18.84 -11.16 1.18
N LYS A 27 -18.50 -10.34 0.17
CA LYS A 27 -19.48 -9.64 -0.69
C LYS A 27 -19.98 -10.51 -1.86
N LYS A 28 -19.65 -11.80 -1.91
CA LYS A 28 -20.08 -12.79 -2.91
C LYS A 28 -19.69 -12.44 -4.35
N PHE A 29 -18.49 -11.89 -4.57
CA PHE A 29 -17.91 -11.73 -5.90
C PHE A 29 -17.34 -13.06 -6.43
N ASN A 30 -17.37 -13.23 -7.76
CA ASN A 30 -16.66 -14.32 -8.43
C ASN A 30 -15.19 -13.93 -8.59
N ILE A 31 -14.32 -14.49 -7.75
CA ILE A 31 -12.89 -14.13 -7.71
C ILE A 31 -12.10 -15.17 -8.50
N LEU A 32 -11.33 -14.69 -9.47
CA LEU A 32 -10.36 -15.47 -10.21
C LEU A 32 -9.04 -15.46 -9.43
N SER A 33 -8.63 -16.63 -8.99
CA SER A 33 -7.39 -16.84 -8.27
C SER A 33 -6.31 -17.38 -9.19
N CYS A 34 -5.06 -17.04 -8.87
CA CYS A 34 -3.87 -17.51 -9.57
C CYS A 34 -2.69 -17.46 -8.60
N LYS A 35 -1.94 -18.53 -8.49
CA LYS A 35 -0.70 -18.59 -7.71
C LYS A 35 0.44 -17.93 -8.49
N ARG A 36 1.45 -17.43 -7.78
CA ARG A 36 2.64 -16.86 -8.41
C ARG A 36 3.39 -17.86 -9.29
N SER A 37 3.36 -19.15 -8.94
CA SER A 37 3.93 -20.24 -9.76
C SER A 37 3.18 -20.51 -11.05
N GLU A 38 1.91 -20.09 -11.17
CA GLU A 38 1.06 -20.31 -12.34
C GLU A 38 1.08 -19.13 -13.32
N LEU A 39 1.45 -17.93 -12.83
CA LEU A 39 1.46 -16.72 -13.64
C LEU A 39 2.57 -15.76 -13.18
N ASP A 40 3.61 -15.65 -13.98
CA ASP A 40 4.61 -14.60 -13.82
C ASP A 40 4.09 -13.30 -14.43
N LEU A 41 3.74 -12.35 -13.58
CA LEU A 41 3.22 -11.05 -14.00
C LEU A 41 4.26 -10.17 -14.71
N THR A 42 5.55 -10.50 -14.63
CA THR A 42 6.61 -9.84 -15.40
C THR A 42 6.72 -10.36 -16.83
N ASN A 43 6.15 -11.53 -17.11
CA ASN A 43 6.11 -12.11 -18.45
C ASN A 43 4.85 -11.65 -19.20
N GLN A 44 5.05 -10.80 -20.21
CA GLN A 44 3.96 -10.21 -20.98
C GLN A 44 3.06 -11.24 -21.66
N MET A 45 3.64 -12.28 -22.25
CA MET A 45 2.88 -13.32 -23.00
C MET A 45 2.00 -14.11 -22.03
N GLN A 46 2.54 -14.57 -20.92
CA GLN A 46 1.77 -15.29 -19.91
C GLN A 46 0.59 -14.47 -19.39
N VAL A 47 0.80 -13.17 -19.12
CA VAL A 47 -0.28 -12.27 -18.65
C VAL A 47 -1.36 -12.10 -19.71
N GLU A 48 -0.97 -11.90 -20.97
CA GLU A 48 -1.91 -11.72 -22.06
C GLU A 48 -2.76 -12.99 -22.30
N ASP A 49 -2.14 -14.16 -22.36
CA ASP A 49 -2.81 -15.44 -22.55
C ASP A 49 -3.75 -15.76 -21.37
N TRP A 50 -3.29 -15.53 -20.16
CA TRP A 50 -4.10 -15.76 -18.97
C TRP A 50 -5.36 -14.88 -18.96
N ILE A 51 -5.21 -13.57 -19.20
CA ILE A 51 -6.34 -12.62 -19.24
C ILE A 51 -7.30 -12.98 -20.39
N LYS A 52 -6.78 -13.30 -21.57
CA LYS A 52 -7.57 -13.75 -22.73
C LYS A 52 -8.38 -15.01 -22.42
N LYS A 53 -7.75 -16.00 -21.76
CA LYS A 53 -8.40 -17.27 -21.37
C LYS A 53 -9.43 -17.07 -20.25
N LYS A 54 -9.06 -16.35 -19.18
CA LYS A 54 -9.92 -16.19 -17.99
C LYS A 54 -10.97 -15.10 -18.14
N LYS A 55 -10.80 -14.15 -19.06
CA LYS A 55 -11.74 -13.05 -19.37
C LYS A 55 -12.27 -12.33 -18.11
N PRO A 56 -11.44 -11.77 -17.24
CA PRO A 56 -11.91 -11.01 -16.09
C PRO A 56 -12.69 -9.76 -16.54
N ASP A 57 -13.77 -9.42 -15.83
CA ASP A 57 -14.48 -8.16 -16.02
C ASP A 57 -13.76 -7.00 -15.32
N ILE A 58 -13.10 -7.32 -14.21
CA ILE A 58 -12.42 -6.37 -13.32
C ILE A 58 -11.04 -6.93 -12.97
N ILE A 59 -10.03 -6.07 -13.01
CA ILE A 59 -8.69 -6.40 -12.50
C ILE A 59 -8.31 -5.41 -11.39
N ILE A 60 -7.82 -5.95 -10.27
CA ILE A 60 -7.27 -5.17 -9.15
C ILE A 60 -5.78 -5.52 -9.05
N ASN A 61 -4.91 -4.55 -9.36
CA ASN A 61 -3.48 -4.75 -9.29
C ASN A 61 -2.95 -4.42 -7.88
N ALA A 62 -2.86 -5.45 -7.04
CA ALA A 62 -2.22 -5.40 -5.72
C ALA A 62 -0.83 -6.07 -5.72
N ALA A 63 -0.37 -6.55 -6.87
CA ALA A 63 0.96 -7.13 -7.00
C ALA A 63 2.05 -6.05 -7.11
N GLY A 64 3.22 -6.38 -6.57
CA GLY A 64 4.41 -5.58 -6.68
C GLY A 64 5.50 -6.02 -5.72
N ARG A 65 6.75 -5.67 -6.04
CA ARG A 65 7.86 -5.76 -5.11
C ARG A 65 7.79 -4.55 -4.18
N VAL A 66 7.63 -4.79 -2.88
CA VAL A 66 7.56 -3.76 -1.84
C VAL A 66 8.56 -4.07 -0.71
N GLY A 67 9.05 -3.05 -0.03
CA GLY A 67 9.99 -3.22 1.07
C GLY A 67 10.31 -1.90 1.76
N GLY A 68 11.04 -1.97 2.88
CA GLY A 68 11.48 -0.83 3.65
C GLY A 68 12.56 0.01 2.93
N ILE A 69 12.96 1.11 3.56
CA ILE A 69 13.91 2.08 2.98
C ILE A 69 15.24 1.43 2.60
N LEU A 70 15.78 0.55 3.45
CA LEU A 70 17.07 -0.09 3.21
C LEU A 70 17.06 -1.04 2.01
N ASP A 71 15.99 -1.83 1.84
CA ASP A 71 15.86 -2.73 0.68
C ASP A 71 15.64 -1.94 -0.61
N ASN A 72 14.79 -0.90 -0.55
CA ASN A 72 14.57 0.00 -1.69
C ASN A 72 15.87 0.67 -2.16
N SER A 73 16.61 1.29 -1.24
CA SER A 73 17.84 2.03 -1.59
C SER A 73 18.93 1.15 -2.19
N LYS A 74 19.00 -0.13 -1.79
CA LYS A 74 20.01 -1.09 -2.26
C LYS A 74 19.63 -1.80 -3.56
N ASN A 75 18.36 -1.85 -3.94
CA ASN A 75 17.85 -2.67 -5.05
C ASN A 75 16.94 -1.86 -5.99
N GLN A 76 17.20 -0.58 -6.20
CA GLN A 76 16.31 0.30 -6.98
C GLN A 76 16.06 -0.22 -8.39
N GLU A 77 17.05 -0.84 -9.02
CA GLU A 77 16.96 -1.44 -10.35
C GLU A 77 15.92 -2.58 -10.40
N LYS A 78 15.84 -3.39 -9.33
CA LYS A 78 14.81 -4.45 -9.22
C LYS A 78 13.42 -3.87 -8.98
N TYR A 79 13.35 -2.80 -8.17
CA TYR A 79 12.07 -2.17 -7.87
C TYR A 79 11.47 -1.49 -9.10
N ILE A 80 12.28 -0.74 -9.86
CA ILE A 80 11.79 -0.09 -11.08
C ILE A 80 11.39 -1.13 -12.12
N TYR A 81 12.24 -2.12 -12.40
CA TYR A 81 11.97 -3.13 -13.42
C TYR A 81 10.75 -3.98 -13.11
N ILE A 82 10.73 -4.66 -11.95
CA ILE A 82 9.67 -5.62 -11.60
C ILE A 82 8.30 -4.92 -11.52
N ASN A 83 8.22 -3.76 -10.82
CA ASN A 83 6.95 -3.07 -10.67
C ASN A 83 6.44 -2.46 -11.98
N SER A 84 7.34 -1.98 -12.86
CA SER A 84 6.97 -1.50 -14.19
C SER A 84 6.41 -2.64 -15.04
N MET A 85 7.11 -3.76 -15.13
CA MET A 85 6.67 -4.91 -15.93
C MET A 85 5.33 -5.46 -15.48
N ILE A 86 5.14 -5.69 -14.17
CA ILE A 86 3.85 -6.13 -13.61
C ILE A 86 2.73 -5.16 -14.02
N GLY A 87 2.92 -3.88 -13.75
CA GLY A 87 1.88 -2.88 -14.01
C GLY A 87 1.58 -2.70 -15.49
N LEU A 88 2.60 -2.54 -16.33
CA LEU A 88 2.43 -2.37 -17.78
C LEU A 88 1.77 -3.58 -18.43
N ASN A 89 2.19 -4.80 -18.09
CA ASN A 89 1.61 -6.02 -18.63
C ASN A 89 0.12 -6.14 -18.28
N LEU A 90 -0.23 -5.89 -17.01
CA LEU A 90 -1.61 -5.94 -16.56
C LEU A 90 -2.48 -4.87 -17.23
N VAL A 91 -2.02 -3.62 -17.31
CA VAL A 91 -2.77 -2.51 -17.94
C VAL A 91 -2.93 -2.76 -19.43
N LYS A 92 -1.86 -3.10 -20.16
CA LYS A 92 -1.89 -3.38 -21.59
C LYS A 92 -2.82 -4.53 -21.93
N SER A 93 -2.68 -5.65 -21.22
CA SER A 93 -3.53 -6.83 -21.44
C SER A 93 -4.99 -6.57 -21.06
N SER A 94 -5.23 -5.78 -20.00
CA SER A 94 -6.59 -5.33 -19.63
C SER A 94 -7.24 -4.52 -20.74
N PHE A 95 -6.50 -3.58 -21.31
CA PHE A 95 -6.99 -2.75 -22.41
C PHE A 95 -7.29 -3.59 -23.66
N LYS A 96 -6.35 -4.43 -24.08
CA LYS A 96 -6.46 -5.30 -25.26
C LYS A 96 -7.64 -6.28 -25.18
N ASN A 97 -7.94 -6.78 -23.97
CA ASN A 97 -9.03 -7.73 -23.72
C ASN A 97 -10.32 -7.07 -23.20
N ASN A 98 -10.48 -5.77 -23.39
CA ASN A 98 -11.68 -5.01 -23.02
C ASN A 98 -12.14 -5.18 -21.57
N VAL A 99 -11.20 -5.32 -20.61
CA VAL A 99 -11.52 -5.31 -19.19
C VAL A 99 -12.27 -4.02 -18.85
N LYS A 100 -13.44 -4.17 -18.21
CA LYS A 100 -14.37 -3.05 -17.95
C LYS A 100 -13.84 -2.07 -16.92
N LYS A 101 -13.12 -2.58 -15.93
CA LYS A 101 -12.56 -1.77 -14.83
C LYS A 101 -11.20 -2.27 -14.39
N PHE A 102 -10.27 -1.35 -14.24
CA PHE A 102 -8.94 -1.63 -13.71
C PHE A 102 -8.67 -0.74 -12.50
N ILE A 103 -8.31 -1.33 -11.35
CA ILE A 103 -7.88 -0.60 -10.17
C ILE A 103 -6.40 -0.90 -9.95
N ASN A 104 -5.57 0.13 -10.12
CA ASN A 104 -4.14 0.05 -9.86
C ASN A 104 -3.83 0.54 -8.45
N LEU A 105 -2.95 -0.14 -7.73
CA LEU A 105 -2.41 0.34 -6.47
C LEU A 105 -1.03 0.96 -6.67
N SER A 106 -0.95 2.24 -6.35
CA SER A 106 0.29 3.00 -6.30
C SER A 106 0.75 3.16 -4.84
N SER A 107 1.35 4.28 -4.49
CA SER A 107 1.85 4.57 -3.14
C SER A 107 2.00 6.07 -2.94
N ALA A 108 1.99 6.55 -1.70
CA ALA A 108 2.35 7.93 -1.36
C ALA A 108 3.80 8.29 -1.75
N CYS A 109 4.66 7.31 -2.04
CA CYS A 109 6.04 7.53 -2.50
C CYS A 109 6.14 8.24 -3.86
N VAL A 110 5.07 8.25 -4.67
CA VAL A 110 5.04 8.93 -5.98
C VAL A 110 5.08 10.47 -5.88
N TYR A 111 4.88 10.99 -4.69
CA TYR A 111 4.92 12.44 -4.47
C TYR A 111 6.32 12.95 -4.15
N PRO A 112 6.61 14.21 -4.48
CA PRO A 112 7.90 14.82 -4.22
C PRO A 112 8.34 14.71 -2.76
N LYS A 113 9.66 14.70 -2.55
CA LYS A 113 10.26 14.73 -1.20
C LYS A 113 9.82 15.97 -0.42
N LYS A 114 9.90 17.13 -1.06
CA LYS A 114 9.46 18.40 -0.50
C LYS A 114 8.13 18.79 -1.15
N VAL A 115 7.05 18.79 -0.38
CA VAL A 115 5.70 19.07 -0.86
C VAL A 115 4.81 19.58 0.28
N SER A 116 3.87 20.47 -0.03
CA SER A 116 2.90 20.98 0.93
C SER A 116 2.01 19.88 1.49
N GLN A 117 1.71 19.96 2.77
CA GLN A 117 0.89 18.98 3.50
C GLN A 117 -0.51 19.53 3.85
N PRO A 118 -1.56 18.73 3.85
CA PRO A 118 -1.61 17.36 3.33
C PRO A 118 -1.45 17.34 1.81
N ILE A 119 -0.79 16.31 1.29
CA ILE A 119 -0.44 16.19 -0.12
C ILE A 119 -1.71 16.02 -0.97
N LYS A 120 -1.88 16.89 -1.93
CA LYS A 120 -2.97 16.83 -2.92
C LYS A 120 -2.49 16.12 -4.18
N GLU A 121 -3.41 15.51 -4.93
CA GLU A 121 -3.12 14.76 -6.15
C GLU A 121 -2.34 15.60 -7.19
N LYS A 122 -2.63 16.89 -7.30
CA LYS A 122 -1.94 17.82 -8.20
C LYS A 122 -0.45 18.01 -7.91
N ALA A 123 0.07 17.51 -6.79
CA ALA A 123 1.48 17.56 -6.45
C ALA A 123 2.32 16.47 -7.16
N LEU A 124 1.68 15.58 -7.94
CA LEU A 124 2.40 14.57 -8.71
C LEU A 124 3.32 15.24 -9.74
N LEU A 125 4.61 14.83 -9.77
CA LEU A 125 5.62 15.33 -10.72
C LEU A 125 5.93 16.84 -10.64
N THR A 126 5.72 17.48 -9.50
CA THR A 126 6.02 18.92 -9.33
C THR A 126 7.43 19.20 -8.83
N SER A 127 8.17 18.19 -8.35
CA SER A 127 9.56 18.31 -7.89
C SER A 127 10.22 16.92 -7.76
N TYR A 128 11.47 16.87 -7.28
CA TYR A 128 12.26 15.65 -7.12
C TYR A 128 11.64 14.66 -6.13
N LEU A 129 11.75 13.39 -6.46
CA LEU A 129 11.30 12.27 -5.62
C LEU A 129 12.27 12.05 -4.43
N GLU A 130 11.89 11.17 -3.50
CA GLU A 130 12.77 10.71 -2.43
C GLU A 130 13.83 9.75 -3.01
N PRO A 131 15.14 10.09 -2.97
CA PRO A 131 16.17 9.30 -3.63
C PRO A 131 16.25 7.84 -3.16
N THR A 132 15.89 7.57 -1.89
CA THR A 132 16.00 6.21 -1.32
C THR A 132 14.99 5.21 -1.89
N ASN A 133 13.94 5.68 -2.56
CA ASN A 133 12.91 4.82 -3.18
C ASN A 133 12.44 5.33 -4.55
N GLU A 134 13.30 6.10 -5.22
CA GLU A 134 12.98 6.72 -6.51
C GLU A 134 12.61 5.69 -7.57
N GLY A 135 13.36 4.59 -7.68
CA GLY A 135 13.08 3.52 -8.64
C GLY A 135 11.68 2.91 -8.45
N TYR A 136 11.26 2.70 -7.21
CA TYR A 136 9.90 2.27 -6.90
C TYR A 136 8.85 3.31 -7.28
N ALA A 137 9.10 4.56 -6.93
CA ALA A 137 8.17 5.66 -7.21
C ALA A 137 7.99 5.87 -8.73
N LEU A 138 9.08 5.86 -9.50
CA LEU A 138 9.04 5.97 -10.97
C LEU A 138 8.22 4.85 -11.61
N ALA A 139 8.40 3.60 -11.17
CA ALA A 139 7.59 2.49 -11.66
C ALA A 139 6.09 2.69 -11.40
N LYS A 140 5.75 3.17 -10.21
CA LYS A 140 4.34 3.44 -9.84
C LYS A 140 3.76 4.64 -10.60
N ILE A 141 4.55 5.68 -10.86
CA ILE A 141 4.16 6.82 -11.69
C ILE A 141 3.93 6.39 -13.14
N LEU A 142 4.82 5.57 -13.69
CA LEU A 142 4.71 5.05 -15.06
C LEU A 142 3.36 4.34 -15.28
N VAL A 143 3.01 3.41 -14.41
CA VAL A 143 1.75 2.65 -14.50
C VAL A 143 0.53 3.56 -14.31
N LEU A 144 0.59 4.51 -13.36
CA LEU A 144 -0.44 5.53 -13.15
C LEU A 144 -0.69 6.34 -14.42
N LYS A 145 0.38 6.88 -15.02
CA LYS A 145 0.28 7.70 -16.24
C LYS A 145 -0.21 6.89 -17.43
N TYR A 146 0.16 5.62 -17.52
CA TYR A 146 -0.34 4.75 -18.57
C TYR A 146 -1.86 4.52 -18.44
N CYS A 147 -2.38 4.30 -17.23
CA CYS A 147 -3.83 4.26 -16.97
C CYS A 147 -4.52 5.58 -17.36
N GLU A 148 -3.89 6.71 -17.02
CA GLU A 148 -4.41 8.06 -17.33
C GLU A 148 -4.54 8.27 -18.84
N TYR A 149 -3.50 7.97 -19.63
CA TYR A 149 -3.53 8.13 -21.09
C TYR A 149 -4.53 7.20 -21.79
N ILE A 150 -4.69 5.97 -21.29
CA ILE A 150 -5.75 5.06 -21.78
C ILE A 150 -7.14 5.66 -21.50
N ASN A 151 -7.36 6.19 -20.29
CA ASN A 151 -8.64 6.83 -19.96
C ASN A 151 -8.92 8.06 -20.85
N LEU A 152 -7.93 8.91 -21.06
CA LEU A 152 -8.07 10.12 -21.89
C LEU A 152 -8.43 9.78 -23.33
N LYS A 153 -7.70 8.84 -23.94
CA LYS A 153 -7.89 8.48 -25.35
C LYS A 153 -9.11 7.61 -25.58
N TYR A 154 -9.34 6.61 -24.73
CA TYR A 154 -10.32 5.55 -24.99
C TYR A 154 -11.52 5.55 -24.04
N LYS A 155 -11.64 6.59 -23.18
CA LYS A 155 -12.76 6.74 -22.22
C LYS A 155 -12.99 5.56 -21.30
N LYS A 156 -11.91 4.81 -20.97
CA LYS A 156 -11.95 3.67 -20.04
C LYS A 156 -12.14 4.17 -18.59
N ASN A 157 -12.40 3.25 -17.67
CA ASN A 157 -12.56 3.54 -16.24
C ASN A 157 -11.46 2.83 -15.44
N TYR A 158 -10.21 3.24 -15.69
CA TYR A 158 -9.03 2.78 -14.98
C TYR A 158 -8.65 3.79 -13.92
N ILE A 159 -8.59 3.38 -12.67
CA ILE A 159 -8.31 4.27 -11.54
C ILE A 159 -7.08 3.79 -10.77
N THR A 160 -6.22 4.71 -10.37
CA THR A 160 -5.08 4.43 -9.51
C THR A 160 -5.32 5.00 -8.12
N LEU A 161 -5.15 4.18 -7.08
CA LEU A 161 -5.26 4.58 -5.69
C LEU A 161 -3.86 4.75 -5.09
N GLN A 162 -3.60 5.89 -4.43
CA GLN A 162 -2.38 6.18 -3.68
C GLN A 162 -2.64 6.01 -2.19
N PRO A 163 -2.39 4.83 -1.60
CA PRO A 163 -2.54 4.64 -0.17
C PRO A 163 -1.42 5.31 0.63
N ALA A 164 -1.74 5.73 1.85
CA ALA A 164 -0.80 6.06 2.90
C ALA A 164 -0.04 4.80 3.37
N ASN A 165 0.79 4.92 4.43
CA ASN A 165 1.51 3.74 4.95
C ASN A 165 0.53 2.70 5.46
N LEU A 166 0.58 1.52 4.86
CA LEU A 166 -0.32 0.42 5.19
C LEU A 166 0.19 -0.38 6.39
N TYR A 167 -0.75 -0.92 7.14
CA TYR A 167 -0.53 -1.92 8.18
C TYR A 167 -1.74 -2.85 8.31
N GLY A 168 -1.54 -4.04 8.89
CA GLY A 168 -2.62 -4.98 9.14
C GLY A 168 -2.23 -6.44 8.95
N TYR A 169 -3.20 -7.32 8.83
CA TYR A 169 -2.99 -8.75 8.65
C TYR A 169 -2.23 -9.05 7.36
N GLY A 170 -1.24 -9.94 7.44
CA GLY A 170 -0.37 -10.28 6.31
C GLY A 170 0.83 -9.35 6.12
N ASP A 171 1.12 -8.47 7.08
CA ASP A 171 2.27 -7.56 7.02
C ASP A 171 3.61 -8.30 7.21
N ASN A 172 4.69 -7.67 6.75
CA ASN A 172 6.05 -8.19 6.83
C ASN A 172 6.75 -7.69 8.10
N PHE A 173 7.06 -8.61 9.02
CA PHE A 173 7.79 -8.32 10.26
C PHE A 173 9.30 -8.61 10.21
N ASN A 174 9.89 -8.82 9.03
CA ASN A 174 11.33 -8.98 8.91
C ASN A 174 12.04 -7.65 9.14
N LEU A 175 12.89 -7.53 10.17
CA LEU A 175 13.56 -6.30 10.56
C LEU A 175 14.44 -5.66 9.46
N LYS A 176 14.89 -6.44 8.46
CA LYS A 176 15.72 -5.95 7.35
C LYS A 176 14.90 -5.35 6.21
N THR A 177 13.65 -5.79 6.04
CA THR A 177 12.83 -5.46 4.87
C THR A 177 11.48 -4.82 5.21
N SER A 178 11.07 -4.81 6.48
CA SER A 178 9.78 -4.29 6.92
C SER A 178 9.73 -2.75 6.98
N HIS A 179 8.51 -2.23 6.97
CA HIS A 179 8.22 -0.83 7.26
C HIS A 179 8.35 -0.51 8.75
N VAL A 180 8.29 0.78 9.10
CA VAL A 180 8.55 1.28 10.45
C VAL A 180 7.65 0.66 11.52
N LEU A 181 6.33 0.55 11.28
CA LEU A 181 5.39 0.05 12.29
C LEU A 181 5.63 -1.43 12.63
N PRO A 182 5.66 -2.38 11.65
CA PRO A 182 5.97 -3.77 11.96
C PRO A 182 7.38 -3.97 12.55
N ALA A 183 8.38 -3.18 12.13
CA ALA A 183 9.70 -3.24 12.73
C ALA A 183 9.69 -2.84 14.21
N LEU A 184 8.98 -1.77 14.57
CA LEU A 184 8.83 -1.33 15.97
C LEU A 184 8.09 -2.38 16.81
N ILE A 185 6.95 -2.90 16.34
CA ILE A 185 6.21 -3.98 17.01
C ILE A 185 7.16 -5.14 17.36
N LYS A 186 7.92 -5.63 16.38
CA LYS A 186 8.85 -6.73 16.58
C LYS A 186 9.98 -6.38 17.54
N LYS A 187 10.57 -5.18 17.44
CA LYS A 187 11.64 -4.74 18.35
C LYS A 187 11.16 -4.71 19.81
N PHE A 188 10.00 -4.11 20.07
CA PHE A 188 9.46 -4.03 21.44
C PHE A 188 9.06 -5.40 21.98
N HIS A 189 8.46 -6.25 21.16
CA HIS A 189 8.10 -7.61 21.54
C HIS A 189 9.33 -8.43 21.94
N ILE A 190 10.38 -8.45 21.10
CA ILE A 190 11.64 -9.16 21.40
C ILE A 190 12.30 -8.58 22.66
N ALA A 191 12.31 -7.27 22.84
CA ALA A 191 12.88 -6.64 24.01
C ALA A 191 12.14 -7.03 25.29
N LYS A 192 10.79 -7.12 25.24
CA LYS A 192 9.98 -7.64 26.35
C LYS A 192 10.32 -9.09 26.66
N GLN A 193 10.34 -9.97 25.65
CA GLN A 193 10.65 -11.41 25.85
C GLN A 193 12.04 -11.64 26.43
N LYS A 194 13.04 -10.83 26.02
CA LYS A 194 14.44 -10.95 26.49
C LYS A 194 14.76 -10.13 27.73
N ASN A 195 13.77 -9.47 28.34
CA ASN A 195 13.96 -8.56 29.46
C ASN A 195 15.01 -7.46 29.21
N ASN A 196 15.12 -7.01 27.96
CA ASN A 196 16.05 -5.94 27.60
C ASN A 196 15.65 -4.65 28.29
N LYS A 197 16.65 -3.84 28.72
CA LYS A 197 16.41 -2.56 29.37
C LYS A 197 16.15 -1.41 28.40
N ILE A 198 16.50 -1.60 27.12
CA ILE A 198 16.47 -0.52 26.11
C ILE A 198 15.96 -1.08 24.76
N VAL A 199 15.08 -0.30 24.11
CA VAL A 199 14.75 -0.46 22.69
C VAL A 199 15.32 0.72 21.91
N GLU A 200 16.16 0.44 20.91
CA GLU A 200 16.71 1.44 20.01
C GLU A 200 15.75 1.76 18.87
N VAL A 201 15.48 3.06 18.70
CA VAL A 201 14.70 3.65 17.59
C VAL A 201 15.59 4.60 16.81
N TRP A 202 15.65 4.45 15.49
CA TRP A 202 16.48 5.30 14.63
C TRP A 202 15.88 6.69 14.46
N GLY A 203 16.75 7.72 14.46
CA GLY A 203 16.36 9.13 14.34
C GLY A 203 15.89 9.75 15.63
N THR A 204 15.24 10.90 15.53
CA THR A 204 14.76 11.70 16.69
C THR A 204 13.39 11.26 17.22
N GLY A 205 12.64 10.48 16.44
CA GLY A 205 11.24 10.15 16.75
C GLY A 205 10.25 11.28 16.46
N ASN A 206 10.69 12.43 15.94
CA ASN A 206 9.82 13.57 15.60
C ASN A 206 9.04 13.42 14.29
N PRO A 207 9.53 12.70 13.25
CA PRO A 207 8.77 12.55 12.01
C PRO A 207 7.36 12.03 12.24
N GLU A 208 6.42 12.62 11.49
CA GLU A 208 5.00 12.22 11.49
C GLU A 208 4.71 11.26 10.32
N ARG A 209 3.91 10.24 10.60
CA ARG A 209 3.46 9.27 9.60
C ARG A 209 1.96 9.11 9.68
N GLU A 210 1.35 9.02 8.50
CA GLU A 210 -0.04 8.64 8.34
C GLU A 210 -0.11 7.13 8.12
N PHE A 211 -0.99 6.46 8.88
CA PHE A 211 -1.22 5.02 8.77
C PHE A 211 -2.64 4.73 8.30
N LEU A 212 -2.75 3.79 7.36
CA LEU A 212 -4.02 3.31 6.83
C LEU A 212 -4.12 1.80 7.07
N HIS A 213 -5.16 1.38 7.77
CA HIS A 213 -5.40 -0.04 7.97
C HIS A 213 -5.75 -0.72 6.64
N VAL A 214 -5.22 -1.92 6.41
CA VAL A 214 -5.40 -2.64 5.14
C VAL A 214 -6.86 -2.93 4.82
N ASN A 215 -7.72 -3.14 5.83
CA ASN A 215 -9.15 -3.33 5.63
C ASN A 215 -9.85 -2.04 5.16
N ASP A 216 -9.41 -0.86 5.61
CA ASP A 216 -9.92 0.41 5.09
C ASP A 216 -9.52 0.61 3.62
N LEU A 217 -8.31 0.22 3.23
CA LEU A 217 -7.93 0.22 1.82
C LEU A 217 -8.80 -0.74 1.01
N ALA A 218 -9.06 -1.96 1.50
CA ALA A 218 -9.95 -2.92 0.84
C ALA A 218 -11.38 -2.34 0.67
N GLU A 219 -11.91 -1.65 1.69
CA GLU A 219 -13.20 -0.95 1.60
C GLU A 219 -13.16 0.22 0.62
N ALA A 220 -12.06 0.99 0.52
CA ALA A 220 -11.90 2.04 -0.49
C ALA A 220 -11.94 1.44 -1.92
N ILE A 221 -11.27 0.32 -2.13
CA ILE A 221 -11.28 -0.40 -3.41
C ILE A 221 -12.69 -0.88 -3.73
N TYR A 222 -13.37 -1.53 -2.78
CA TYR A 222 -14.75 -1.97 -2.94
C TYR A 222 -15.69 -0.80 -3.24
N PHE A 223 -15.51 0.33 -2.56
CA PHE A 223 -16.24 1.57 -2.83
C PHE A 223 -16.05 2.04 -4.28
N CYS A 224 -14.81 2.03 -4.77
CA CYS A 224 -14.48 2.39 -6.14
C CYS A 224 -15.02 1.39 -7.17
N LEU A 225 -15.18 0.09 -6.82
CA LEU A 225 -15.80 -0.90 -7.72
C LEU A 225 -17.24 -0.54 -8.08
N GLY A 226 -18.02 -0.08 -7.10
CA GLY A 226 -19.42 0.24 -7.27
C GLY A 226 -19.71 1.62 -7.87
N ARG A 227 -18.70 2.46 -8.10
CA ARG A 227 -18.86 3.86 -8.51
C ARG A 227 -17.92 4.26 -9.65
N ARG A 228 -18.34 5.22 -10.43
CA ARG A 228 -17.45 5.94 -11.34
C ARG A 228 -16.86 7.14 -10.60
N ILE A 229 -15.57 7.12 -10.40
CA ILE A 229 -14.81 8.25 -9.85
C ILE A 229 -14.26 9.02 -11.05
N ASN A 230 -14.64 10.29 -11.19
CA ASN A 230 -14.20 11.13 -12.34
C ASN A 230 -12.78 11.69 -12.14
N HIS A 231 -11.89 10.83 -11.64
CA HIS A 231 -10.46 11.08 -11.45
C HIS A 231 -9.69 9.83 -11.84
N THR A 232 -8.57 10.00 -12.53
CA THR A 232 -7.72 8.89 -12.96
C THR A 232 -6.88 8.32 -11.82
N PHE A 233 -6.60 9.16 -10.81
CA PHE A 233 -5.97 8.73 -9.58
C PHE A 233 -6.46 9.54 -8.38
N VAL A 234 -6.46 8.93 -7.21
CA VAL A 234 -6.93 9.53 -5.96
C VAL A 234 -6.11 9.04 -4.76
N ASN A 235 -5.95 9.91 -3.79
CA ASN A 235 -5.34 9.58 -2.52
C ASN A 235 -6.27 8.75 -1.64
N VAL A 236 -5.68 7.80 -0.91
CA VAL A 236 -6.35 7.01 0.13
C VAL A 236 -5.55 7.19 1.42
N GLY A 237 -5.77 8.30 2.12
CA GLY A 237 -5.13 8.58 3.40
C GLY A 237 -5.74 7.80 4.55
N GLY A 238 -4.98 7.69 5.63
CA GLY A 238 -5.39 7.02 6.85
C GLY A 238 -6.34 7.83 7.73
N ALA A 239 -6.74 7.22 8.84
CA ALA A 239 -7.56 7.88 9.86
C ALA A 239 -6.73 8.80 10.75
N ASP A 240 -5.46 8.47 10.98
CA ASP A 240 -4.59 9.13 11.95
C ASP A 240 -3.22 9.48 11.37
N ILE A 241 -2.67 10.59 11.88
CA ILE A 241 -1.28 11.00 11.71
C ILE A 241 -0.65 11.00 13.09
N ILE A 242 0.52 10.39 13.24
CA ILE A 242 1.17 10.23 14.54
C ILE A 242 2.69 10.43 14.42
N LYS A 243 3.31 11.04 15.44
CA LYS A 243 4.76 11.09 15.56
C LYS A 243 5.33 9.73 15.90
N ILE A 244 6.51 9.40 15.38
CA ILE A 244 7.16 8.12 15.68
C ILE A 244 7.36 7.92 17.18
N LYS A 245 7.68 8.97 17.95
CA LYS A 245 7.82 8.88 19.41
C LYS A 245 6.51 8.52 20.13
N GLU A 246 5.38 9.06 19.65
CA GLU A 246 4.04 8.74 20.18
C GLU A 246 3.64 7.30 19.81
N LEU A 247 3.95 6.89 18.58
CA LEU A 247 3.77 5.50 18.13
C LEU A 247 4.58 4.54 19.01
N CYS A 248 5.85 4.84 19.30
CA CYS A 248 6.68 4.04 20.20
C CYS A 248 6.08 3.94 21.60
N SER A 249 5.52 5.02 22.13
CA SER A 249 4.84 5.02 23.45
C SER A 249 3.60 4.12 23.46
N LEU A 250 2.80 4.15 22.38
CA LEU A 250 1.66 3.24 22.22
C LEU A 250 2.09 1.78 22.13
N ILE A 251 3.14 1.50 21.33
CA ILE A 251 3.67 0.13 21.18
C ILE A 251 4.26 -0.36 22.52
N LYS A 252 4.99 0.49 23.24
CA LYS A 252 5.49 0.20 24.58
C LYS A 252 4.37 -0.27 25.51
N LYS A 253 3.23 0.48 25.50
CA LYS A 253 2.04 0.16 26.32
C LYS A 253 1.43 -1.20 25.94
N ILE A 254 1.14 -1.44 24.66
CA ILE A 254 0.47 -2.69 24.24
C ILE A 254 1.35 -3.93 24.35
N THR A 255 2.69 -3.76 24.29
CA THR A 255 3.65 -4.87 24.48
C THR A 255 3.99 -5.11 25.96
N ASN A 256 3.54 -4.25 26.87
CA ASN A 256 3.94 -4.24 28.27
C ASN A 256 5.46 -4.24 28.45
N PHE A 257 6.18 -3.46 27.62
CA PHE A 257 7.61 -3.27 27.73
C PHE A 257 7.92 -2.18 28.76
N GLU A 258 8.69 -2.49 29.79
CA GLU A 258 8.98 -1.57 30.90
C GLU A 258 10.29 -0.78 30.72
N GLY A 259 11.17 -1.22 29.82
CA GLY A 259 12.46 -0.58 29.57
C GLY A 259 12.38 0.82 28.97
N LYS A 260 13.52 1.44 28.70
CA LYS A 260 13.65 2.78 28.11
C LYS A 260 13.67 2.71 26.58
N ILE A 261 13.19 3.79 25.91
CA ILE A 261 13.30 3.99 24.49
C ILE A 261 14.51 4.91 24.24
N PHE A 262 15.47 4.43 23.45
CA PHE A 262 16.65 5.19 23.05
C PHE A 262 16.52 5.64 21.59
N TYR A 263 16.48 6.96 21.36
CA TYR A 263 16.42 7.54 20.03
C TYR A 263 17.84 7.79 19.51
N ASN A 264 18.29 6.93 18.58
CA ASN A 264 19.64 7.01 18.03
C ASN A 264 19.72 8.01 16.88
N LYS A 265 20.16 9.23 17.19
CA LYS A 265 20.31 10.34 16.23
C LYS A 265 21.47 10.19 15.24
N LYS A 266 22.30 9.13 15.34
CA LYS A 266 23.30 8.80 14.30
C LYS A 266 22.65 8.38 13.01
N TYR A 267 21.38 7.89 13.04
CA TYR A 267 20.57 7.62 11.87
C TYR A 267 19.74 8.86 11.53
N PRO A 268 19.68 9.27 10.25
CA PRO A 268 18.91 10.44 9.84
C PRO A 268 17.40 10.19 10.00
N ASP A 269 16.68 11.26 10.32
CA ASP A 269 15.23 11.28 10.16
C ASP A 269 14.88 11.17 8.67
N GLY A 270 13.84 10.44 8.33
CA GLY A 270 13.23 10.53 7.00
C GLY A 270 12.46 11.85 6.83
N VAL A 271 11.63 11.94 5.78
CA VAL A 271 10.75 13.10 5.56
C VAL A 271 9.97 13.43 6.84
N LEU A 272 9.98 14.70 7.27
CA LEU A 272 9.40 15.14 8.55
C LEU A 272 7.90 14.83 8.66
N ARG A 273 7.15 15.05 7.59
CA ARG A 273 5.71 14.75 7.55
C ARG A 273 5.30 14.22 6.18
N ARG A 274 4.48 13.17 6.19
CA ARG A 274 3.84 12.67 4.99
C ARG A 274 2.40 12.27 5.32
N SER A 275 1.46 13.08 4.82
CA SER A 275 0.02 12.86 4.96
C SER A 275 -0.68 13.17 3.64
N LEU A 276 -1.72 12.43 3.31
CA LEU A 276 -2.45 12.54 2.07
C LEU A 276 -3.79 13.29 2.26
N SER A 277 -4.15 14.10 1.30
CA SER A 277 -5.46 14.74 1.29
C SER A 277 -6.53 13.74 0.83
N ASN A 278 -7.48 13.42 1.69
CA ASN A 278 -8.63 12.57 1.37
C ASN A 278 -9.82 13.34 0.73
N LYS A 279 -9.61 14.61 0.30
CA LYS A 279 -10.72 15.48 -0.13
C LYS A 279 -11.55 14.88 -1.27
N ILE A 280 -10.90 14.23 -2.25
CA ILE A 280 -11.60 13.64 -3.39
C ILE A 280 -12.49 12.49 -2.92
N LEU A 281 -11.96 11.47 -2.26
CA LEU A 281 -12.77 10.34 -1.81
C LEU A 281 -13.86 10.73 -0.80
N LYS A 282 -13.58 11.72 0.08
CA LYS A 282 -14.60 12.27 0.99
C LYS A 282 -15.76 12.91 0.24
N LYS A 283 -15.50 13.63 -0.86
CA LYS A 283 -16.55 14.21 -1.71
C LYS A 283 -17.46 13.14 -2.34
N TYR A 284 -16.91 11.95 -2.64
CA TYR A 284 -17.69 10.80 -3.10
C TYR A 284 -18.35 10.00 -1.97
N GLY A 285 -18.08 10.33 -0.70
CA GLY A 285 -18.71 9.70 0.48
C GLY A 285 -17.88 8.60 1.13
N TRP A 286 -16.58 8.45 0.80
CA TRP A 286 -15.69 7.50 1.47
C TRP A 286 -14.76 8.20 2.46
N LYS A 287 -14.53 7.56 3.60
CA LYS A 287 -13.52 7.94 4.61
C LYS A 287 -12.99 6.69 5.32
N PRO A 288 -11.71 6.69 5.78
CA PRO A 288 -11.18 5.63 6.62
C PRO A 288 -11.91 5.58 7.97
N LYS A 289 -12.01 4.40 8.57
CA LYS A 289 -12.77 4.16 9.81
C LYS A 289 -11.88 3.67 10.95
N ILE A 290 -10.86 2.84 10.64
CA ILE A 290 -10.04 2.17 11.64
C ILE A 290 -8.92 3.13 12.06
N LYS A 291 -9.00 3.62 13.30
CA LYS A 291 -7.96 4.41 13.93
C LYS A 291 -6.86 3.51 14.47
N LEU A 292 -5.62 4.01 14.42
CA LEU A 292 -4.46 3.26 14.93
C LEU A 292 -4.63 2.92 16.42
N GLN A 293 -5.18 3.83 17.21
CA GLN A 293 -5.40 3.66 18.65
C GLN A 293 -6.68 2.88 19.00
N SER A 294 -7.47 2.45 18.01
CA SER A 294 -8.65 1.63 18.29
C SER A 294 -8.28 0.16 18.55
N LYS A 295 -9.20 -0.58 19.12
CA LYS A 295 -9.05 -2.03 19.34
C LYS A 295 -8.80 -2.79 18.04
N GLU A 296 -9.47 -2.39 16.95
CA GLU A 296 -9.29 -2.96 15.61
C GLU A 296 -7.98 -2.51 14.94
N GLY A 297 -7.32 -1.47 15.46
CA GLY A 297 -6.07 -0.92 14.97
C GLY A 297 -4.84 -1.65 15.53
N LEU A 298 -4.09 -0.96 16.38
CA LEU A 298 -2.78 -1.43 16.85
C LEU A 298 -2.85 -2.65 17.77
N GLU A 299 -3.88 -2.75 18.61
CA GLU A 299 -4.05 -3.91 19.50
C GLU A 299 -4.30 -5.18 18.70
N ALA A 300 -5.28 -5.18 17.78
CA ALA A 300 -5.56 -6.34 16.93
C ALA A 300 -4.36 -6.69 16.04
N TYR A 301 -3.60 -5.69 15.58
CA TYR A 301 -2.39 -5.90 14.81
C TYR A 301 -1.28 -6.56 15.64
N TYR A 302 -1.11 -6.19 16.90
CA TYR A 302 -0.16 -6.85 17.81
C TYR A 302 -0.59 -8.27 18.17
N GLU A 303 -1.89 -8.50 18.41
CA GLU A 303 -2.43 -9.84 18.62
C GLU A 303 -2.20 -10.76 17.41
N TYR A 304 -2.36 -10.22 16.19
CA TYR A 304 -2.00 -10.96 14.98
C TYR A 304 -0.52 -11.32 14.95
N PHE A 305 0.37 -10.33 15.22
CA PHE A 305 1.82 -10.58 15.25
C PHE A 305 2.21 -11.69 16.23
N LYS A 306 1.59 -11.78 17.40
CA LYS A 306 1.89 -12.82 18.42
C LYS A 306 1.53 -14.26 17.97
N ARG A 307 0.71 -14.40 16.94
CA ARG A 307 0.29 -15.71 16.39
C ARG A 307 1.17 -16.19 15.24
N LEU A 308 2.12 -15.38 14.78
CA LEU A 308 3.10 -15.73 13.75
C LEU A 308 4.32 -16.43 14.35
#